data_5e09b9aea44f7b572d37752ace16e05b
#
_entry.id   5e09b9aea44f7b572d37752ace16e05b
#
_cell.length_a   1.000
_cell.length_b   1.000
_cell.length_c   1.000
_cell.angle_alpha   90.00
_cell.angle_beta   90.00
_cell.angle_gamma   90.00
#
_symmetry.space_group_name_H-M   'P 1'
#
loop_
_entity.id
_entity.type
_entity.pdbx_description
1 polymer ?
#
loop_
_entity_poly.entity_id
_entity_poly.type
_entity_poly.pdbx_seq_one_letter_code
_entity_poly.pdbx_strand_id
1 'polypeptide(L)'
;MINLIDIQEAIWNTLNSITEYTVVDYIEFDSINPPFIRLGNIYFDDKSLKNSECIKAQQFINIYSTYSGKKEIIEMMDAVNKAIERVEIEGHEVMVKQGQLRLTIDKDKFSSIFQRMDRNNNKFYHAVLVYDIYIY
;
A
#
# COMPACT_ATOMS: atom_id res chain seq x y z
N MET A 1 -12.79 7.86 -21.23
CA MET A 1 -11.56 7.04 -21.16
C MET A 1 -10.99 7.06 -19.76
N ILE A 2 -10.62 5.90 -19.22
CA ILE A 2 -10.04 5.81 -17.89
C ILE A 2 -8.59 6.24 -17.96
N ASN A 3 -8.22 7.25 -17.16
CA ASN A 3 -6.84 7.72 -17.09
C ASN A 3 -6.10 7.03 -15.97
N LEU A 4 -4.91 6.53 -16.25
CA LEU A 4 -4.11 5.82 -15.26
C LEU A 4 -3.70 6.73 -14.10
N ILE A 5 -3.46 8.00 -14.37
CA ILE A 5 -3.12 8.96 -13.33
C ILE A 5 -4.29 9.18 -12.36
N ASP A 6 -5.52 9.13 -12.83
CA ASP A 6 -6.70 9.27 -11.98
C ASP A 6 -6.81 8.06 -11.03
N ILE A 7 -6.44 6.88 -11.52
CA ILE A 7 -6.41 5.67 -10.68
C ILE A 7 -5.38 5.82 -9.57
N GLN A 8 -4.18 6.25 -9.93
CA GLN A 8 -3.09 6.44 -8.96
C GLN A 8 -3.46 7.48 -7.91
N GLU A 9 -4.01 8.59 -8.33
CA GLU A 9 -4.42 9.65 -7.42
C GLU A 9 -5.54 9.21 -6.48
N ALA A 10 -6.50 8.44 -6.98
CA ALA A 10 -7.59 7.92 -6.17
C ALA A 10 -7.07 6.99 -5.06
N ILE A 11 -6.13 6.11 -5.41
CA ILE A 11 -5.51 5.21 -4.44
C ILE A 11 -4.73 6.00 -3.40
N TRP A 12 -3.91 6.96 -3.85
CA TRP A 12 -3.13 7.80 -2.97
C TRP A 12 -4.01 8.58 -2.00
N ASN A 13 -5.03 9.26 -2.51
CA ASN A 13 -5.92 10.06 -1.68
C ASN A 13 -6.65 9.20 -0.65
N THR A 14 -7.07 8.01 -1.06
CA THR A 14 -7.79 7.09 -0.19
C THR A 14 -6.90 6.60 0.95
N LEU A 15 -5.68 6.19 0.64
CA LEU A 15 -4.76 5.73 1.68
C LEU A 15 -4.25 6.87 2.55
N ASN A 16 -4.07 8.05 1.97
CA ASN A 16 -3.64 9.22 2.71
C ASN A 16 -4.73 9.73 3.66
N SER A 17 -5.96 9.26 3.53
CA SER A 17 -7.03 9.55 4.50
C SER A 17 -6.83 8.81 5.82
N ILE A 18 -5.95 7.83 5.87
CA ILE A 18 -5.57 7.16 7.12
C ILE A 18 -4.76 8.16 7.93
N THR A 19 -5.28 8.61 9.06
CA THR A 19 -4.65 9.67 9.86
C THR A 19 -3.76 9.14 10.98
N GLU A 20 -3.93 7.88 11.37
CA GLU A 20 -3.19 7.27 12.47
C GLU A 20 -1.76 6.92 12.10
N TYR A 21 -1.45 6.80 10.81
CA TYR A 21 -0.14 6.36 10.34
C TYR A 21 0.35 7.24 9.20
N THR A 22 1.67 7.31 9.06
CA THR A 22 2.29 8.01 7.93
C THR A 22 2.17 7.17 6.67
N VAL A 23 1.68 7.77 5.59
CA VAL A 23 1.55 7.13 4.28
C VAL A 23 2.45 7.86 3.31
N VAL A 24 3.27 7.11 2.59
CA VAL A 24 4.23 7.69 1.63
C VAL A 24 4.19 6.92 0.31
N ASP A 25 4.52 7.60 -0.76
CA ASP A 25 4.68 7.00 -2.09
C ASP A 25 6.16 6.74 -2.40
N TYR A 26 7.03 7.55 -1.82
CA TYR A 26 8.46 7.48 -2.03
C TYR A 26 9.19 7.60 -0.70
N ILE A 27 10.24 6.80 -0.50
CA ILE A 27 11.08 6.88 0.70
C ILE A 27 12.41 7.50 0.33
N GLU A 28 12.72 8.66 0.92
CA GLU A 28 14.04 9.21 0.90
C GLU A 28 14.86 8.62 2.03
N PHE A 29 16.14 8.49 1.81
CA PHE A 29 17.07 7.99 2.82
C PHE A 29 17.03 8.90 4.05
N ASP A 30 16.88 8.32 5.22
CA ASP A 30 16.85 9.01 6.51
C ASP A 30 15.65 9.93 6.77
N SER A 31 14.64 9.92 5.91
CA SER A 31 13.54 10.89 6.04
C SER A 31 12.36 10.39 6.87
N ILE A 32 12.22 9.08 7.06
CA ILE A 32 11.04 8.51 7.70
C ILE A 32 11.43 7.41 8.67
N ASN A 33 10.80 7.45 9.85
CA ASN A 33 10.94 6.41 10.86
C ASN A 33 9.72 5.47 10.82
N PRO A 34 9.89 4.16 10.96
CA PRO A 34 8.75 3.27 11.18
C PRO A 34 7.99 3.68 12.46
N PRO A 35 6.67 3.45 12.53
CA PRO A 35 5.87 2.75 11.53
C PRO A 35 5.45 3.64 10.37
N PHE A 36 5.37 3.08 9.18
CA PHE A 36 4.81 3.80 8.04
C PHE A 36 4.26 2.83 7.00
N ILE A 37 3.41 3.37 6.12
CA ILE A 37 2.80 2.67 5.01
C ILE A 37 3.36 3.27 3.72
N ARG A 38 3.88 2.41 2.84
CA ARG A 38 4.42 2.87 1.57
C ARG A 38 3.65 2.24 0.42
N LEU A 39 3.21 3.08 -0.51
CA LEU A 39 2.70 2.61 -1.79
C LEU A 39 3.85 2.01 -2.60
N GLY A 40 3.70 0.74 -2.95
CA GLY A 40 4.69 0.05 -3.77
C GLY A 40 4.36 0.11 -5.25
N ASN A 41 4.79 -0.92 -5.97
CA ASN A 41 4.55 -1.00 -7.40
C ASN A 41 3.06 -1.08 -7.72
N ILE A 42 2.70 -0.55 -8.88
CA ILE A 42 1.37 -0.69 -9.42
C ILE A 42 1.49 -1.21 -10.85
N TYR A 43 0.65 -2.17 -11.19
CA TYR A 43 0.61 -2.75 -12.52
C TYR A 43 -0.79 -2.56 -13.10
N PHE A 44 -0.86 -2.15 -14.36
CA PHE A 44 -2.12 -1.91 -15.03
C PHE A 44 -2.30 -2.93 -16.16
N ASP A 45 -3.48 -3.53 -16.21
CA ASP A 45 -3.90 -4.42 -17.29
C ASP A 45 -5.18 -3.89 -17.91
N ASP A 46 -5.22 -3.81 -19.22
CA ASP A 46 -6.44 -3.45 -19.93
C ASP A 46 -7.30 -4.72 -20.07
N LYS A 47 -8.43 -4.71 -19.40
CA LYS A 47 -9.42 -5.78 -19.44
C LYS A 47 -10.65 -5.41 -20.24
N SER A 48 -10.55 -4.36 -21.04
CA SER A 48 -11.68 -3.86 -21.83
C SER A 48 -12.16 -4.90 -22.83
N LEU A 49 -13.48 -4.95 -22.99
CA LEU A 49 -14.14 -5.69 -24.04
C LEU A 49 -14.51 -4.74 -25.17
N LYS A 50 -15.01 -5.28 -26.29
CA LYS A 50 -15.32 -4.51 -27.48
C LYS A 50 -16.20 -3.26 -27.20
N ASN A 51 -17.17 -3.42 -26.30
CA ASN A 51 -18.15 -2.36 -25.99
C ASN A 51 -18.11 -1.88 -24.54
N SER A 52 -17.09 -2.30 -23.77
CA SER A 52 -17.00 -1.90 -22.38
C SER A 52 -15.55 -1.71 -21.98
N GLU A 53 -15.27 -0.61 -21.31
CA GLU A 53 -13.94 -0.29 -20.82
C GLU A 53 -13.74 -0.87 -19.42
N CYS A 54 -12.57 -1.46 -19.19
CA CYS A 54 -12.18 -1.95 -17.87
C CYS A 54 -10.67 -1.96 -17.74
N ILE A 55 -10.17 -1.34 -16.69
CA ILE A 55 -8.75 -1.39 -16.32
C ILE A 55 -8.64 -2.13 -14.99
N LYS A 56 -7.71 -3.07 -14.92
CA LYS A 56 -7.32 -3.71 -13.66
C LYS A 56 -6.03 -3.09 -13.18
N ALA A 57 -6.05 -2.54 -11.98
CA ALA A 57 -4.85 -2.04 -11.32
C ALA A 57 -4.48 -2.99 -10.18
N GLN A 58 -3.27 -3.51 -10.21
CA GLN A 58 -2.74 -4.32 -9.11
C GLN A 58 -1.79 -3.44 -8.29
N GLN A 59 -2.19 -3.10 -7.08
CA GLN A 59 -1.44 -2.22 -6.20
C GLN A 59 -0.78 -3.01 -5.09
N PHE A 60 0.54 -2.85 -4.97
CA PHE A 60 1.32 -3.38 -3.84
C PHE A 60 1.44 -2.31 -2.78
N ILE A 61 1.23 -2.68 -1.53
CA ILE A 61 1.36 -1.78 -0.39
C ILE A 61 2.27 -2.43 0.62
N ASN A 62 3.27 -1.70 1.08
CA ASN A 62 4.25 -2.16 2.05
C ASN A 62 4.04 -1.45 3.37
N ILE A 63 4.07 -2.19 4.45
CA ILE A 63 3.90 -1.66 5.81
C ILE A 63 5.11 -2.07 6.63
N TYR A 64 5.64 -1.13 7.39
CA TYR A 64 6.83 -1.37 8.23
C TYR A 64 6.55 -0.96 9.65
N SER A 65 6.95 -1.80 10.60
CA SER A 65 6.81 -1.54 12.02
C SER A 65 8.03 -2.08 12.77
N THR A 66 8.54 -1.29 13.71
CA THR A 66 9.60 -1.73 14.63
C THR A 66 9.07 -2.10 16.01
N TYR A 67 7.77 -2.06 16.19
CA TYR A 67 7.15 -2.47 17.44
C TYR A 67 7.51 -3.92 17.78
N SER A 68 7.68 -4.22 19.07
CA SER A 68 8.20 -5.51 19.52
C SER A 68 7.26 -6.69 19.32
N GLY A 69 6.03 -6.47 18.92
CA GLY A 69 5.04 -7.49 18.65
C GLY A 69 4.33 -7.25 17.32
N LYS A 70 3.46 -8.17 16.96
CA LYS A 70 2.72 -8.10 15.69
C LYS A 70 1.50 -7.20 15.75
N LYS A 71 1.12 -6.72 16.94
CA LYS A 71 -0.12 -5.99 17.12
C LYS A 71 -0.19 -4.74 16.24
N GLU A 72 0.84 -3.92 16.27
CA GLU A 72 0.86 -2.66 15.52
C GLU A 72 0.75 -2.90 14.02
N ILE A 73 1.56 -3.82 13.47
CA ILE A 73 1.54 -4.03 12.03
C ILE A 73 0.23 -4.64 11.56
N ILE A 74 -0.39 -5.50 12.36
CA ILE A 74 -1.69 -6.07 12.03
C ILE A 74 -2.78 -5.00 12.07
N GLU A 75 -2.73 -4.09 13.03
CA GLU A 75 -3.63 -2.94 13.07
C GLU A 75 -3.46 -2.04 11.84
N MET A 76 -2.24 -1.85 11.40
CA MET A 76 -1.96 -1.09 10.18
C MET A 76 -2.50 -1.81 8.94
N MET A 77 -2.35 -3.13 8.87
CA MET A 77 -2.92 -3.94 7.78
C MET A 77 -4.44 -3.79 7.74
N ASP A 78 -5.09 -3.83 8.89
CA ASP A 78 -6.54 -3.63 8.98
C ASP A 78 -6.94 -2.23 8.52
N ALA A 79 -6.18 -1.21 8.90
CA ALA A 79 -6.46 0.16 8.48
C ALA A 79 -6.39 0.30 6.96
N VAL A 80 -5.39 -0.32 6.34
CA VAL A 80 -5.24 -0.32 4.88
C VAL A 80 -6.40 -1.07 4.22
N ASN A 81 -6.74 -2.26 4.73
CA ASN A 81 -7.85 -3.04 4.19
C ASN A 81 -9.16 -2.25 4.19
N LYS A 82 -9.45 -1.56 5.27
CA LYS A 82 -10.67 -0.76 5.38
C LYS A 82 -10.64 0.46 4.48
N ALA A 83 -9.49 1.11 4.38
CA ALA A 83 -9.35 2.30 3.56
C ALA A 83 -9.47 1.98 2.07
N ILE A 84 -8.78 0.95 1.60
CA ILE A 84 -8.70 0.63 0.17
C ILE A 84 -10.07 0.29 -0.43
N GLU A 85 -10.99 -0.23 0.38
CA GLU A 85 -12.35 -0.52 -0.06
C GLU A 85 -13.13 0.73 -0.46
N ARG A 86 -12.67 1.90 -0.02
CA ARG A 86 -13.34 3.18 -0.26
C ARG A 86 -12.81 3.92 -1.47
N VAL A 87 -11.93 3.32 -2.26
CA VAL A 87 -11.40 3.97 -3.48
C VAL A 87 -12.55 4.29 -4.42
N GLU A 88 -12.62 5.54 -4.81
CA GLU A 88 -13.64 6.05 -5.73
C GLU A 88 -13.00 6.84 -6.84
N ILE A 89 -13.53 6.69 -8.05
CA ILE A 89 -13.13 7.46 -9.22
C ILE A 89 -14.40 8.01 -9.86
N GLU A 90 -14.47 9.32 -9.98
CA GLU A 90 -15.65 9.99 -10.52
C GLU A 90 -15.97 9.47 -11.92
N GLY A 91 -17.24 9.12 -12.14
CA GLY A 91 -17.71 8.62 -13.42
C GLY A 91 -17.41 7.15 -13.69
N HIS A 92 -16.83 6.45 -12.73
CA HIS A 92 -16.46 5.04 -12.88
C HIS A 92 -16.91 4.21 -11.71
N GLU A 93 -17.25 2.96 -11.99
CA GLU A 93 -17.49 1.98 -10.95
C GLU A 93 -16.16 1.33 -10.57
N VAL A 94 -15.91 1.17 -9.28
CA VAL A 94 -14.67 0.61 -8.77
C VAL A 94 -14.97 -0.62 -7.90
N MET A 95 -14.30 -1.72 -8.19
CA MET A 95 -14.40 -2.94 -7.40
C MET A 95 -13.00 -3.32 -6.90
N VAL A 96 -12.86 -3.51 -5.60
CA VAL A 96 -11.58 -3.89 -4.98
C VAL A 96 -11.66 -5.33 -4.54
N LYS A 97 -10.67 -6.12 -4.95
CA LYS A 97 -10.48 -7.49 -4.48
C LYS A 97 -9.18 -7.58 -3.71
N GLN A 98 -9.26 -8.11 -2.51
CA GLN A 98 -8.09 -8.42 -1.74
C GLN A 98 -7.36 -9.60 -2.38
N GLY A 99 -6.10 -9.37 -2.75
CA GLY A 99 -5.27 -10.43 -3.28
C GLY A 99 -4.54 -11.15 -2.17
N GLN A 100 -3.28 -10.78 -1.93
CA GLN A 100 -2.42 -11.46 -0.98
C GLN A 100 -2.07 -10.55 0.18
N LEU A 101 -2.12 -11.10 1.40
CA LEU A 101 -1.65 -10.43 2.60
C LEU A 101 -0.51 -11.27 3.19
N ARG A 102 0.67 -10.70 3.29
CA ARG A 102 1.84 -11.41 3.78
C ARG A 102 2.54 -10.59 4.86
N LEU A 103 2.80 -11.21 6.00
CA LEU A 103 3.54 -10.60 7.10
C LEU A 103 4.81 -11.41 7.33
N THR A 104 5.96 -10.72 7.35
CA THR A 104 7.25 -11.34 7.61
C THR A 104 8.04 -10.53 8.63
N ILE A 105 8.99 -11.18 9.26
CA ILE A 105 9.99 -10.52 10.10
C ILE A 105 11.23 -10.35 9.23
N ASP A 106 11.66 -9.12 9.05
CA ASP A 106 12.78 -8.80 8.19
C ASP A 106 13.92 -8.29 9.05
N LYS A 107 15.07 -8.94 8.98
CA LYS A 107 16.24 -8.56 9.77
C LYS A 107 17.22 -7.70 9.02
N ASP A 108 17.40 -8.00 7.74
CA ASP A 108 18.53 -7.46 6.98
C ASP A 108 18.15 -6.72 5.71
N LYS A 109 16.94 -6.94 5.22
CA LYS A 109 16.53 -6.47 3.89
C LYS A 109 16.49 -4.95 3.76
N PHE A 110 16.24 -4.26 4.87
CA PHE A 110 16.20 -2.81 4.92
C PHE A 110 17.19 -2.25 5.92
N SER A 111 18.12 -3.05 6.38
CA SER A 111 19.11 -2.59 7.35
C SER A 111 19.91 -1.40 6.82
N SER A 112 20.18 -1.35 5.51
CA SER A 112 20.85 -0.21 4.91
C SER A 112 19.99 1.05 4.91
N ILE A 113 18.67 0.92 4.83
CA ILE A 113 17.74 2.05 4.84
C ILE A 113 17.47 2.53 6.27
N PHE A 114 17.35 1.59 7.21
CA PHE A 114 16.98 1.88 8.59
C PHE A 114 18.14 1.80 9.57
N GLN A 115 19.35 1.64 9.08
CA GLN A 115 20.54 1.43 9.90
C GLN A 115 20.77 2.52 10.93
N ARG A 116 20.35 3.75 10.62
CA ARG A 116 20.45 4.88 11.56
C ARG A 116 19.28 4.99 12.51
N MET A 117 18.15 4.39 12.15
CA MET A 117 16.90 4.53 12.90
C MET A 117 16.73 3.45 13.94
N ASP A 118 17.35 2.30 13.72
CA ASP A 118 17.19 1.14 14.58
C ASP A 118 18.54 0.65 15.06
N ARG A 119 19.16 1.43 15.91
CA ARG A 119 20.50 1.12 16.42
C ARG A 119 20.52 -0.08 17.37
N ASN A 120 19.39 -0.37 18.02
CA ASN A 120 19.32 -1.33 19.12
C ASN A 120 18.48 -2.54 18.79
N ASN A 121 17.77 -2.52 17.67
CA ASN A 121 16.89 -3.61 17.33
C ASN A 121 17.14 -3.99 15.88
N ASN A 122 17.50 -5.22 15.69
CA ASN A 122 17.80 -5.75 14.37
C ASN A 122 16.59 -6.38 13.71
N LYS A 123 15.39 -6.19 14.29
CA LYS A 123 14.16 -6.80 13.78
C LYS A 123 13.12 -5.75 13.50
N PHE A 124 12.49 -5.86 12.36
CA PHE A 124 11.29 -5.12 12.07
C PHE A 124 10.33 -6.02 11.31
N TYR A 125 9.05 -5.68 11.41
CA TYR A 125 8.02 -6.39 10.68
C TYR A 125 7.76 -5.69 9.37
N HIS A 126 7.59 -6.48 8.33
CA HIS A 126 7.26 -6.00 7.00
C HIS A 126 6.04 -6.76 6.49
N ALA A 127 5.00 -6.04 6.16
CA ALA A 127 3.82 -6.62 5.54
C ALA A 127 3.71 -6.16 4.10
N VAL A 128 3.35 -7.09 3.23
CA VAL A 128 3.06 -6.81 1.83
C VAL A 128 1.61 -7.16 1.58
N LEU A 129 0.86 -6.17 1.12
CA LEU A 129 -0.54 -6.32 0.77
C LEU A 129 -0.69 -6.06 -0.73
N VAL A 130 -1.46 -6.92 -1.39
CA VAL A 130 -1.70 -6.80 -2.82
C VAL A 130 -3.20 -6.73 -3.06
N TYR A 131 -3.62 -5.71 -3.80
CA TYR A 131 -5.02 -5.50 -4.12
C TYR A 131 -5.20 -5.41 -5.62
N ASP A 132 -6.24 -6.09 -6.10
CA ASP A 132 -6.69 -5.96 -7.48
C ASP A 132 -7.86 -5.00 -7.50
N ILE A 133 -7.71 -3.91 -8.22
CA ILE A 133 -8.70 -2.84 -8.30
C ILE A 133 -9.20 -2.79 -9.75
N TYR A 134 -10.48 -3.02 -9.94
CA TYR A 134 -11.10 -3.00 -11.24
C TYR A 134 -11.89 -1.71 -11.41
N ILE A 135 -11.60 -1.01 -12.49
CA ILE A 135 -12.25 0.26 -12.81
C ILE A 135 -13.02 0.09 -14.11
N TYR A 136 -14.30 0.37 -14.04
CA TYR A 136 -15.22 0.23 -15.18
C TYR A 136 -15.70 1.53 -15.74
#